data_31e6d449507d89112cfb759a9ddd096a
#
_entry.id   31e6d449507d89112cfb759a9ddd096a
#
_cell.length_a   1.000
_cell.length_b   1.000
_cell.length_c   1.000
_cell.angle_alpha   90.00
_cell.angle_beta   90.00
_cell.angle_gamma   90.00
#
_symmetry.space_group_name_H-M   'P 1'
#
loop_
_entity.id
_entity.type
_entity.pdbx_description
1 polymer ?
#
loop_
_entity_poly.entity_id
_entity_poly.type
_entity_poly.pdbx_seq_one_letter_code
_entity_poly.pdbx_strand_id
1 'polypeptide(L)'
;MAVGLGPLSTLHPVPGFELGIASAGIKRPGRKDVVVMRCAEGSRIAGVTTTNAFCAAPVLITRERLGGEVRYLLTNTGNANAGTGADGLARARRSCARLAELTGVTESAVLPFSTGVIGEPLPVEKIESALQAALDDLKADNWEAAATGIMTTDTLPKGASRQFQHDGVTITVTGISKGAGMIRPNMATMLGYIATDAKVAQGVLQDLVRDAANKSFNRITIDGDTSTNDCCMLIATGQAALPEISDASGELFAKLKQAVFEVFMEVAQAIVRDGEGATKFVTVQVNGGGTHQECLDVAYAVAHSPLIKTALFASDPNWGRILAAVGYAGVPQLDVSKIDVFLGEVCIASKGCRAATYTEEQGAAVMAREEITIRIELGRGSCSETIWTTDLSHEYVKINAEYRT
;
A
#
# COMPACT_ATOMS: atom_id res chain seq x y z
N MET A 1 -10.93 -15.58 3.01
CA MET A 1 -10.46 -15.04 4.32
C MET A 1 -9.04 -14.57 4.10
N ALA A 2 -8.66 -13.44 4.69
CA ALA A 2 -7.30 -12.93 4.56
C ALA A 2 -6.28 -13.89 5.21
N VAL A 3 -5.11 -14.05 4.60
CA VAL A 3 -4.09 -15.02 5.03
C VAL A 3 -3.35 -14.48 6.26
N GLY A 4 -3.54 -15.13 7.42
CA GLY A 4 -2.83 -14.78 8.66
C GLY A 4 -3.14 -13.39 9.22
N LEU A 5 -4.20 -12.69 8.74
CA LEU A 5 -4.66 -11.46 9.35
C LEU A 5 -5.67 -11.75 10.47
N GLY A 6 -5.38 -11.21 11.65
CA GLY A 6 -6.32 -11.12 12.76
C GLY A 6 -7.13 -9.82 12.77
N PRO A 7 -7.91 -9.57 13.82
CA PRO A 7 -8.52 -8.27 14.05
C PRO A 7 -7.44 -7.20 14.20
N LEU A 8 -7.80 -5.95 13.88
CA LEU A 8 -6.87 -4.82 14.02
C LEU A 8 -6.33 -4.71 15.44
N SER A 9 -5.04 -4.48 15.56
CA SER A 9 -4.44 -4.03 16.82
C SER A 9 -4.95 -2.62 17.17
N THR A 10 -4.75 -2.19 18.41
CA THR A 10 -5.14 -0.85 18.84
C THR A 10 -4.49 0.21 17.94
N LEU A 11 -5.32 1.03 17.29
CA LEU A 11 -4.90 2.19 16.53
C LEU A 11 -4.94 3.43 17.43
N HIS A 12 -3.78 3.91 17.84
CA HIS A 12 -3.67 5.07 18.73
C HIS A 12 -4.04 6.37 18.02
N PRO A 13 -4.84 7.25 18.64
CA PRO A 13 -5.08 8.59 18.13
C PRO A 13 -3.77 9.36 17.92
N VAL A 14 -3.71 10.13 16.84
CA VAL A 14 -2.59 11.05 16.56
C VAL A 14 -3.05 12.47 16.89
N PRO A 15 -2.46 13.15 17.86
CA PRO A 15 -2.81 14.54 18.18
C PRO A 15 -2.80 15.44 16.94
N GLY A 16 -3.87 16.22 16.76
CA GLY A 16 -4.03 17.09 15.60
C GLY A 16 -4.47 16.42 14.29
N PHE A 17 -4.91 15.15 14.36
CA PHE A 17 -5.48 14.42 13.23
C PHE A 17 -6.80 13.77 13.61
N GLU A 18 -7.84 14.03 12.84
CA GLU A 18 -9.18 13.49 13.09
C GLU A 18 -9.78 12.94 11.80
N LEU A 19 -10.63 11.94 11.94
CA LEU A 19 -11.25 11.23 10.83
C LEU A 19 -12.77 11.18 11.02
N GLY A 20 -13.51 11.46 9.96
CA GLY A 20 -14.97 11.40 9.93
C GLY A 20 -15.46 10.63 8.72
N ILE A 21 -16.50 9.84 8.89
CA ILE A 21 -16.97 8.88 7.88
C ILE A 21 -18.46 9.03 7.65
N ALA A 22 -18.88 9.05 6.39
CA ALA A 22 -20.30 9.12 6.01
C ALA A 22 -20.63 8.13 4.89
N SER A 23 -21.93 7.95 4.67
CA SER A 23 -22.50 7.15 3.58
C SER A 23 -23.10 8.08 2.54
N ALA A 24 -22.53 8.13 1.34
CA ALA A 24 -23.08 8.82 0.18
C ALA A 24 -23.87 7.86 -0.74
N GLY A 25 -23.68 6.55 -0.60
CA GLY A 25 -24.30 5.55 -1.48
C GLY A 25 -23.81 5.67 -2.92
N ILE A 26 -22.49 5.83 -3.11
CA ILE A 26 -21.87 6.01 -4.43
C ILE A 26 -22.14 4.81 -5.32
N LYS A 27 -21.75 3.61 -4.89
CA LYS A 27 -22.01 2.35 -5.60
C LYS A 27 -23.14 1.54 -4.93
N ARG A 28 -23.16 1.48 -3.59
CA ARG A 28 -24.14 0.68 -2.83
C ARG A 28 -24.77 1.53 -1.73
N PRO A 29 -26.13 1.55 -1.60
CA PRO A 29 -26.80 2.22 -0.50
C PRO A 29 -26.32 1.72 0.88
N GLY A 30 -26.19 2.61 1.85
CA GLY A 30 -25.86 2.28 3.24
C GLY A 30 -24.37 1.97 3.50
N ARG A 31 -23.53 1.84 2.45
CA ARG A 31 -22.11 1.68 2.63
C ARG A 31 -21.49 3.02 3.01
N LYS A 32 -20.59 3.00 3.99
CA LYS A 32 -19.74 4.15 4.31
C LYS A 32 -18.67 4.26 3.22
N ASP A 33 -18.73 5.32 2.43
CA ASP A 33 -17.98 5.48 1.18
C ASP A 33 -17.43 6.90 0.98
N VAL A 34 -17.56 7.77 1.99
CA VAL A 34 -16.90 9.08 2.08
C VAL A 34 -16.15 9.17 3.40
N VAL A 35 -14.86 9.50 3.33
CA VAL A 35 -13.98 9.72 4.48
C VAL A 35 -13.36 11.11 4.37
N VAL A 36 -13.53 11.92 5.42
CA VAL A 36 -12.89 13.21 5.58
C VAL A 36 -11.85 13.11 6.69
N MET A 37 -10.64 13.55 6.43
CA MET A 37 -9.58 13.62 7.42
C MET A 37 -9.21 15.09 7.63
N ARG A 38 -9.16 15.54 8.88
CA ARG A 38 -8.80 16.90 9.27
C ARG A 38 -7.42 16.93 9.90
N CYS A 39 -6.57 17.82 9.41
CA CYS A 39 -5.24 18.09 9.97
C CYS A 39 -5.26 19.41 10.76
N ALA A 40 -4.53 19.45 11.87
CA ALA A 40 -4.28 20.70 12.61
C ALA A 40 -3.60 21.74 11.71
N GLU A 41 -3.78 23.01 12.04
CA GLU A 41 -3.08 24.11 11.38
C GLU A 41 -1.56 23.95 11.53
N GLY A 42 -0.81 24.26 10.49
CA GLY A 42 0.64 24.06 10.44
C GLY A 42 1.11 22.61 10.18
N SER A 43 0.18 21.67 10.00
CA SER A 43 0.53 20.31 9.59
C SER A 43 1.23 20.31 8.23
N ARG A 44 2.19 19.41 8.06
CA ARG A 44 2.88 19.18 6.79
C ARG A 44 2.49 17.84 6.22
N ILE A 45 2.28 17.77 4.90
CA ILE A 45 1.90 16.57 4.20
C ILE A 45 2.87 16.34 3.07
N ALA A 46 3.42 15.14 3.02
CA ALA A 46 4.22 14.65 1.92
C ALA A 46 3.59 13.37 1.37
N GLY A 47 3.89 13.03 0.12
CA GLY A 47 3.29 11.84 -0.46
C GLY A 47 4.00 11.34 -1.71
N VAL A 48 3.66 10.12 -2.06
CA VAL A 48 3.99 9.47 -3.32
C VAL A 48 2.69 9.07 -4.02
N THR A 49 2.70 9.14 -5.34
CA THR A 49 1.50 8.88 -6.16
C THR A 49 1.86 7.98 -7.34
N THR A 50 0.86 7.33 -7.93
CA THR A 50 1.03 6.43 -9.07
C THR A 50 1.86 7.03 -10.19
N THR A 51 2.68 6.21 -10.85
CA THR A 51 3.40 6.59 -12.08
C THR A 51 2.64 6.21 -13.35
N ASN A 52 1.42 5.66 -13.22
CA ASN A 52 0.60 5.32 -14.36
C ASN A 52 0.30 6.58 -15.20
N ALA A 53 0.59 6.53 -16.49
CA ALA A 53 0.32 7.64 -17.41
C ALA A 53 -1.19 7.96 -17.51
N PHE A 54 -2.05 6.96 -17.26
CA PHE A 54 -3.51 7.12 -17.20
C PHE A 54 -3.95 7.56 -15.80
N CYS A 55 -3.35 8.64 -15.32
CA CYS A 55 -3.52 9.15 -13.97
C CYS A 55 -4.93 9.69 -13.71
N ALA A 56 -5.54 9.30 -12.62
CA ALA A 56 -6.88 9.75 -12.23
C ALA A 56 -6.92 11.25 -11.87
N ALA A 57 -8.06 11.88 -12.10
CA ALA A 57 -8.28 13.31 -11.82
C ALA A 57 -7.91 13.73 -10.38
N PRO A 58 -8.31 13.00 -9.31
CA PRO A 58 -7.93 13.36 -7.94
C PRO A 58 -6.41 13.33 -7.72
N VAL A 59 -5.68 12.40 -8.35
CA VAL A 59 -4.22 12.32 -8.21
C VAL A 59 -3.53 13.53 -8.84
N LEU A 60 -4.01 14.00 -10.00
CA LEU A 60 -3.49 15.21 -10.65
C LEU A 60 -3.65 16.43 -9.74
N ILE A 61 -4.82 16.60 -9.12
CA ILE A 61 -5.11 17.70 -8.21
C ILE A 61 -4.25 17.58 -6.92
N THR A 62 -4.12 16.37 -6.39
CA THR A 62 -3.26 16.13 -5.21
C THR A 62 -1.81 16.50 -5.50
N ARG A 63 -1.24 16.12 -6.65
CA ARG A 63 0.12 16.50 -7.06
C ARG A 63 0.30 18.02 -7.16
N GLU A 64 -0.69 18.71 -7.69
CA GLU A 64 -0.68 20.19 -7.82
C GLU A 64 -0.62 20.87 -6.44
N ARG A 65 -1.26 20.29 -5.42
CA ARG A 65 -1.44 20.88 -4.09
C ARG A 65 -0.45 20.42 -3.03
N LEU A 66 0.24 19.29 -3.27
CA LEU A 66 1.25 18.78 -2.33
C LEU A 66 2.36 19.81 -2.09
N GLY A 67 2.73 19.98 -0.80
CA GLY A 67 3.69 20.98 -0.35
C GLY A 67 3.08 22.35 -0.06
N GLY A 68 1.79 22.55 -0.35
CA GLY A 68 1.01 23.71 0.09
C GLY A 68 0.43 23.54 1.49
N GLU A 69 -0.36 24.52 1.92
CA GLU A 69 -1.09 24.46 3.18
C GLU A 69 -2.33 23.57 3.01
N VAL A 70 -2.27 22.34 3.53
CA VAL A 70 -3.35 21.36 3.46
C VAL A 70 -4.00 21.20 4.84
N ARG A 71 -5.32 21.22 4.86
CA ARG A 71 -6.14 21.08 6.07
C ARG A 71 -7.04 19.85 6.05
N TYR A 72 -7.43 19.39 4.88
CA TYR A 72 -8.35 18.27 4.71
C TYR A 72 -7.91 17.31 3.62
N LEU A 73 -8.15 16.02 3.84
CA LEU A 73 -8.09 14.98 2.82
C LEU A 73 -9.51 14.43 2.65
N LEU A 74 -9.99 14.38 1.42
CA LEU A 74 -11.33 13.89 1.06
C LEU A 74 -11.20 12.64 0.21
N THR A 75 -11.68 11.51 0.72
CA THR A 75 -11.65 10.23 0.01
C THR A 75 -13.05 9.75 -0.30
N ASN A 76 -13.31 9.33 -1.54
CA ASN A 76 -14.51 8.59 -1.89
C ASN A 76 -14.15 7.17 -2.39
N THR A 77 -15.03 6.20 -2.09
CA THR A 77 -14.93 4.83 -2.61
C THR A 77 -16.10 4.48 -3.53
N GLY A 78 -15.92 3.47 -4.38
CA GLY A 78 -16.92 3.01 -5.34
C GLY A 78 -16.80 3.62 -6.75
N ASN A 79 -16.12 4.75 -6.90
CA ASN A 79 -15.81 5.41 -8.17
C ASN A 79 -14.37 5.93 -8.14
N ALA A 80 -13.57 5.56 -9.14
CA ALA A 80 -12.15 5.93 -9.23
C ALA A 80 -11.93 7.35 -9.76
N ASN A 81 -12.90 7.93 -10.43
CA ASN A 81 -12.75 9.19 -11.18
C ASN A 81 -11.51 9.19 -12.10
N ALA A 82 -11.28 8.06 -12.75
CA ALA A 82 -10.21 7.83 -13.70
C ALA A 82 -10.80 7.58 -15.09
N GLY A 83 -10.10 8.04 -16.14
CA GLY A 83 -10.62 7.96 -17.51
C GLY A 83 -11.79 8.90 -17.78
N THR A 84 -11.95 9.97 -17.00
CA THR A 84 -13.09 10.89 -17.02
C THR A 84 -12.75 12.27 -17.61
N GLY A 85 -11.50 12.49 -18.01
CA GLY A 85 -11.05 13.69 -18.69
C GLY A 85 -11.29 15.00 -17.90
N ALA A 86 -11.61 16.08 -18.61
CA ALA A 86 -11.83 17.40 -18.02
C ALA A 86 -13.06 17.45 -17.08
N ASP A 87 -14.12 16.66 -17.36
CA ASP A 87 -15.29 16.56 -16.48
C ASP A 87 -14.90 15.98 -15.11
N GLY A 88 -14.08 14.92 -15.11
CA GLY A 88 -13.59 14.32 -13.85
C GLY A 88 -12.76 15.28 -13.00
N LEU A 89 -11.91 16.10 -13.64
CA LEU A 89 -11.16 17.16 -12.95
C LEU A 89 -12.12 18.21 -12.34
N ALA A 90 -13.09 18.68 -13.13
CA ALA A 90 -14.07 19.66 -12.66
C ALA A 90 -14.88 19.12 -11.46
N ARG A 91 -15.34 17.85 -11.51
CA ARG A 91 -16.09 17.21 -10.42
C ARG A 91 -15.24 17.01 -9.18
N ALA A 92 -13.97 16.62 -9.31
CA ALA A 92 -13.07 16.50 -8.17
C ALA A 92 -12.79 17.86 -7.49
N ARG A 93 -12.55 18.93 -8.29
CA ARG A 93 -12.43 20.30 -7.76
C ARG A 93 -13.71 20.78 -7.08
N ARG A 94 -14.87 20.48 -7.67
CA ARG A 94 -16.18 20.81 -7.09
C ARG A 94 -16.38 20.16 -5.72
N SER A 95 -16.02 18.89 -5.54
CA SER A 95 -16.11 18.24 -4.23
C SER A 95 -15.15 18.86 -3.20
N CYS A 96 -13.93 19.26 -3.62
CA CYS A 96 -13.00 20.00 -2.77
C CYS A 96 -13.55 21.40 -2.39
N ALA A 97 -14.09 22.14 -3.35
CA ALA A 97 -14.68 23.46 -3.13
C ALA A 97 -15.85 23.39 -2.14
N ARG A 98 -16.70 22.36 -2.26
CA ARG A 98 -17.81 22.19 -1.32
C ARG A 98 -17.34 21.90 0.11
N LEU A 99 -16.30 21.05 0.28
CA LEU A 99 -15.73 20.81 1.61
C LEU A 99 -15.07 22.08 2.17
N ALA A 100 -14.35 22.82 1.34
CA ALA A 100 -13.73 24.08 1.69
C ALA A 100 -14.75 25.14 2.16
N GLU A 101 -15.88 25.27 1.45
CA GLU A 101 -17.00 26.13 1.84
C GLU A 101 -17.56 25.77 3.22
N LEU A 102 -17.81 24.48 3.48
CA LEU A 102 -18.34 24.01 4.76
C LEU A 102 -17.39 24.23 5.93
N THR A 103 -16.09 24.29 5.67
CA THR A 103 -15.05 24.34 6.71
C THR A 103 -14.33 25.68 6.80
N GLY A 104 -14.63 26.63 5.89
CA GLY A 104 -14.04 27.96 5.89
C GLY A 104 -12.56 28.01 5.46
N VAL A 105 -12.08 26.98 4.75
CA VAL A 105 -10.72 26.94 4.19
C VAL A 105 -10.72 27.24 2.69
N THR A 106 -9.54 27.40 2.09
CA THR A 106 -9.42 27.50 0.62
C THR A 106 -9.60 26.14 -0.05
N GLU A 107 -10.07 26.12 -1.30
CA GLU A 107 -10.18 24.87 -2.08
C GLU A 107 -8.83 24.15 -2.18
N SER A 108 -7.73 24.89 -2.30
CA SER A 108 -6.37 24.34 -2.39
C SER A 108 -5.91 23.65 -1.10
N ALA A 109 -6.58 23.92 0.02
CA ALA A 109 -6.30 23.26 1.31
C ALA A 109 -6.95 21.86 1.42
N VAL A 110 -7.62 21.37 0.37
CA VAL A 110 -8.26 20.04 0.32
C VAL A 110 -7.57 19.17 -0.71
N LEU A 111 -7.12 17.97 -0.31
CA LEU A 111 -6.60 16.94 -1.21
C LEU A 111 -7.68 15.90 -1.51
N PRO A 112 -8.06 15.67 -2.78
CA PRO A 112 -9.02 14.65 -3.16
C PRO A 112 -8.36 13.30 -3.42
N PHE A 113 -9.06 12.21 -3.05
CA PHE A 113 -8.71 10.82 -3.34
C PHE A 113 -9.95 10.05 -3.75
N SER A 114 -9.81 9.13 -4.70
CA SER A 114 -10.92 8.29 -5.18
C SER A 114 -10.42 6.87 -5.41
N THR A 115 -11.30 5.89 -5.24
CA THR A 115 -11.02 4.49 -5.57
C THR A 115 -12.32 3.77 -5.94
N GLY A 116 -12.25 2.81 -6.88
CA GLY A 116 -13.41 2.04 -7.35
C GLY A 116 -13.44 1.88 -8.86
N VAL A 117 -14.63 1.99 -9.46
CA VAL A 117 -14.82 1.77 -10.90
C VAL A 117 -14.19 2.87 -11.74
N ILE A 118 -13.43 2.47 -12.77
CA ILE A 118 -12.80 3.34 -13.78
C ILE A 118 -13.78 3.60 -14.93
N GLY A 119 -13.74 4.80 -15.51
CA GLY A 119 -14.52 5.18 -16.70
C GLY A 119 -15.94 5.65 -16.44
N GLU A 120 -16.36 5.74 -15.18
CA GLU A 120 -17.67 6.24 -14.78
C GLU A 120 -17.56 7.68 -14.26
N PRO A 121 -18.51 8.58 -14.62
CA PRO A 121 -18.54 9.93 -14.07
C PRO A 121 -18.63 9.94 -12.56
N LEU A 122 -17.87 10.80 -11.89
CA LEU A 122 -17.93 10.92 -10.42
C LEU A 122 -19.31 11.47 -10.00
N PRO A 123 -20.08 10.76 -9.13
CA PRO A 123 -21.38 11.25 -8.67
C PRO A 123 -21.19 12.30 -7.56
N VAL A 124 -20.73 13.49 -7.96
CA VAL A 124 -20.28 14.56 -7.04
C VAL A 124 -21.40 15.04 -6.12
N GLU A 125 -22.67 15.05 -6.57
CA GLU A 125 -23.82 15.46 -5.78
C GLU A 125 -24.03 14.54 -4.57
N LYS A 126 -23.78 13.24 -4.71
CA LYS A 126 -23.81 12.28 -3.61
C LYS A 126 -22.72 12.58 -2.58
N ILE A 127 -21.51 12.86 -3.06
CA ILE A 127 -20.39 13.22 -2.17
C ILE A 127 -20.76 14.49 -1.40
N GLU A 128 -21.16 15.56 -2.10
CA GLU A 128 -21.51 16.84 -1.49
C GLU A 128 -22.58 16.70 -0.38
N SER A 129 -23.58 15.86 -0.60
CA SER A 129 -24.66 15.62 0.37
C SER A 129 -24.19 14.90 1.63
N ALA A 130 -23.09 14.14 1.56
CA ALA A 130 -22.54 13.39 2.68
C ALA A 130 -21.47 14.15 3.49
N LEU A 131 -20.93 15.27 2.96
CA LEU A 131 -19.79 15.96 3.58
C LEU A 131 -20.12 16.48 4.99
N GLN A 132 -21.31 17.05 5.23
CA GLN A 132 -21.68 17.55 6.55
C GLN A 132 -21.71 16.41 7.58
N ALA A 133 -22.30 15.27 7.23
CA ALA A 133 -22.33 14.11 8.11
C ALA A 133 -20.93 13.56 8.43
N ALA A 134 -20.02 13.60 7.45
CA ALA A 134 -18.62 13.21 7.67
C ALA A 134 -17.90 14.23 8.58
N LEU A 135 -18.17 15.53 8.45
CA LEU A 135 -17.61 16.56 9.33
C LEU A 135 -18.14 16.43 10.76
N ASP A 136 -19.42 16.14 10.94
CA ASP A 136 -20.04 15.94 12.25
C ASP A 136 -19.51 14.67 12.98
N ASP A 137 -18.98 13.69 12.22
CA ASP A 137 -18.40 12.45 12.75
C ASP A 137 -16.89 12.54 13.02
N LEU A 138 -16.24 13.69 12.82
CA LEU A 138 -14.79 13.84 13.03
C LEU A 138 -14.40 13.55 14.49
N LYS A 139 -13.51 12.56 14.65
CA LYS A 139 -12.95 12.11 15.94
C LYS A 139 -11.51 11.63 15.77
N ALA A 140 -10.70 11.79 16.81
CA ALA A 140 -9.30 11.38 16.82
C ALA A 140 -9.10 9.85 16.80
N ASP A 141 -10.08 9.09 17.29
CA ASP A 141 -10.06 7.63 17.43
C ASP A 141 -10.81 6.86 16.31
N ASN A 142 -11.30 7.54 15.28
CA ASN A 142 -12.06 6.96 14.17
C ASN A 142 -11.22 6.18 13.13
N TRP A 143 -10.02 5.75 13.48
CA TRP A 143 -9.10 5.09 12.56
C TRP A 143 -9.65 3.81 11.95
N GLU A 144 -10.26 2.92 12.74
CA GLU A 144 -10.84 1.66 12.26
C GLU A 144 -12.04 1.90 11.33
N ALA A 145 -12.91 2.87 11.69
CA ALA A 145 -14.03 3.24 10.85
C ALA A 145 -13.56 3.85 9.52
N ALA A 146 -12.50 4.69 9.53
CA ALA A 146 -11.90 5.23 8.32
C ALA A 146 -11.24 4.13 7.47
N ALA A 147 -10.51 3.18 8.08
CA ALA A 147 -9.95 2.03 7.39
C ALA A 147 -11.04 1.22 6.66
N THR A 148 -12.20 1.04 7.31
CA THR A 148 -13.37 0.39 6.69
C THR A 148 -13.97 1.26 5.57
N GLY A 149 -14.04 2.57 5.77
CA GLY A 149 -14.62 3.53 4.82
C GLY A 149 -13.85 3.67 3.51
N ILE A 150 -12.54 3.39 3.51
CA ILE A 150 -11.70 3.45 2.30
C ILE A 150 -11.63 2.12 1.52
N MET A 151 -12.17 1.02 2.04
CA MET A 151 -12.16 -0.31 1.39
C MET A 151 -12.96 -0.32 0.08
N THR A 152 -12.57 -1.24 -0.83
CA THR A 152 -13.34 -1.56 -2.05
C THR A 152 -13.67 -3.04 -2.12
N THR A 153 -12.77 -3.87 -2.60
CA THR A 153 -12.84 -5.34 -2.63
C THR A 153 -12.16 -6.00 -1.42
N ASP A 154 -11.52 -5.19 -0.60
CA ASP A 154 -10.93 -5.61 0.66
C ASP A 154 -11.93 -6.38 1.54
N THR A 155 -11.48 -7.43 2.23
CA THR A 155 -12.33 -8.22 3.14
C THR A 155 -12.18 -7.79 4.60
N LEU A 156 -11.03 -7.17 4.95
CA LEU A 156 -10.72 -6.66 6.28
C LEU A 156 -10.14 -5.24 6.22
N PRO A 157 -10.45 -4.38 7.20
CA PRO A 157 -9.78 -3.11 7.35
C PRO A 157 -8.30 -3.31 7.70
N LYS A 158 -7.42 -2.42 7.23
CA LYS A 158 -5.97 -2.51 7.42
C LYS A 158 -5.46 -1.27 8.14
N GLY A 159 -4.76 -1.49 9.23
CA GLY A 159 -4.19 -0.41 10.03
C GLY A 159 -3.09 -0.91 10.95
N ALA A 160 -2.18 0.00 11.29
CA ALA A 160 -1.09 -0.25 12.22
C ALA A 160 -0.78 1.01 13.03
N SER A 161 -0.25 0.84 14.24
CA SER A 161 0.14 1.95 15.10
C SER A 161 1.41 1.63 15.88
N ARG A 162 2.25 2.65 16.07
CA ARG A 162 3.45 2.59 16.89
C ARG A 162 3.53 3.83 17.78
N GLN A 163 4.03 3.61 18.98
CA GLN A 163 4.38 4.69 19.91
C GLN A 163 5.81 4.52 20.41
N PHE A 164 6.51 5.63 20.57
CA PHE A 164 7.84 5.65 21.16
C PHE A 164 8.03 6.87 22.05
N GLN A 165 9.00 6.80 22.96
CA GLN A 165 9.33 7.88 23.88
C GLN A 165 10.61 8.61 23.45
N HIS A 166 10.60 9.93 23.51
CA HIS A 166 11.79 10.76 23.38
C HIS A 166 11.65 11.98 24.31
N ASP A 167 12.64 12.20 25.16
CA ASP A 167 12.67 13.29 26.14
C ASP A 167 11.39 13.40 27.00
N GLY A 168 10.82 12.25 27.38
CA GLY A 168 9.61 12.19 28.19
C GLY A 168 8.31 12.43 27.43
N VAL A 169 8.38 12.67 26.11
CA VAL A 169 7.22 12.87 25.23
C VAL A 169 6.92 11.61 24.46
N THR A 170 5.65 11.19 24.44
CA THR A 170 5.19 10.08 23.56
C THR A 170 4.91 10.62 22.17
N ILE A 171 5.54 10.01 21.16
CA ILE A 171 5.24 10.24 19.74
C ILE A 171 4.45 9.07 19.21
N THR A 172 3.41 9.35 18.45
CA THR A 172 2.52 8.36 17.85
C THR A 172 2.68 8.38 16.33
N VAL A 173 2.71 7.19 15.74
CA VAL A 173 2.59 6.97 14.28
C VAL A 173 1.46 5.98 14.07
N THR A 174 0.39 6.39 13.39
CA THR A 174 -0.74 5.52 13.06
C THR A 174 -1.06 5.63 11.58
N GLY A 175 -1.35 4.51 10.96
CA GLY A 175 -1.67 4.48 9.53
C GLY A 175 -2.73 3.45 9.19
N ILE A 176 -3.45 3.73 8.11
CA ILE A 176 -4.41 2.85 7.47
C ILE A 176 -4.12 2.75 5.98
N SER A 177 -4.48 1.61 5.39
CA SER A 177 -4.39 1.42 3.94
C SER A 177 -5.58 0.62 3.41
N LYS A 178 -5.78 0.68 2.10
CA LYS A 178 -6.71 -0.19 1.37
C LYS A 178 -6.06 -0.71 0.10
N GLY A 179 -6.50 -1.87 -0.32
CA GLY A 179 -6.13 -2.53 -1.56
C GLY A 179 -6.25 -4.04 -1.41
N ALA A 180 -6.68 -4.71 -2.48
CA ALA A 180 -6.80 -6.15 -2.55
C ALA A 180 -6.62 -6.69 -3.99
N GLY A 181 -6.76 -5.86 -5.01
CA GLY A 181 -6.51 -6.12 -6.43
C GLY A 181 -5.98 -4.89 -7.14
N MET A 182 -5.46 -5.06 -8.36
CA MET A 182 -4.71 -4.04 -9.12
C MET A 182 -3.52 -3.53 -8.29
N ILE A 183 -2.68 -4.46 -7.78
CA ILE A 183 -1.58 -4.18 -6.86
C ILE A 183 -0.23 -4.55 -7.49
N ARG A 184 0.43 -3.56 -8.04
CA ARG A 184 1.86 -3.50 -8.36
C ARG A 184 2.34 -2.08 -8.15
N PRO A 185 2.72 -1.69 -6.95
CA PRO A 185 3.13 -0.33 -6.67
C PRO A 185 4.46 -0.02 -7.36
N ASN A 186 4.38 0.73 -8.44
CA ASN A 186 5.55 1.39 -9.03
C ASN A 186 5.47 2.86 -8.61
N MET A 187 5.78 3.14 -7.33
CA MET A 187 5.59 4.39 -6.61
C MET A 187 4.15 4.64 -6.10
N ALA A 188 3.35 3.63 -5.90
CA ALA A 188 2.15 3.45 -5.09
C ALA A 188 0.99 2.74 -5.82
N THR A 189 0.44 1.64 -5.27
CA THR A 189 -0.77 0.97 -5.79
C THR A 189 -1.75 0.72 -4.64
N MET A 190 -2.27 1.80 -4.04
CA MET A 190 -3.25 1.70 -2.97
C MET A 190 -3.63 3.10 -2.49
N LEU A 191 -4.53 3.22 -1.54
CA LEU A 191 -4.64 4.42 -0.72
C LEU A 191 -4.05 4.11 0.64
N GLY A 192 -3.08 4.92 1.07
CA GLY A 192 -2.44 4.85 2.38
C GLY A 192 -2.39 6.23 3.02
N TYR A 193 -2.80 6.29 4.29
CA TYR A 193 -2.78 7.50 5.09
C TYR A 193 -2.09 7.20 6.40
N ILE A 194 -0.93 7.76 6.58
CA ILE A 194 -0.11 7.57 7.78
C ILE A 194 0.10 8.95 8.43
N ALA A 195 -0.21 9.08 9.70
CA ALA A 195 -0.02 10.33 10.44
C ALA A 195 0.89 10.14 11.65
N THR A 196 1.61 11.22 12.00
CA THR A 196 2.38 11.35 13.23
C THR A 196 2.17 12.72 13.83
N ASP A 197 2.26 12.82 15.15
CA ASP A 197 2.25 14.09 15.87
C ASP A 197 3.64 14.77 15.94
N ALA A 198 4.69 14.12 15.45
CA ALA A 198 6.01 14.72 15.33
C ALA A 198 5.98 15.97 14.43
N LYS A 199 6.82 16.97 14.75
CA LYS A 199 7.05 18.13 13.90
C LYS A 199 8.23 17.85 12.97
N VAL A 200 7.99 17.81 11.64
CA VAL A 200 8.98 17.41 10.65
C VAL A 200 9.06 18.44 9.52
N ALA A 201 10.26 18.83 9.13
CA ALA A 201 10.47 19.72 7.98
C ALA A 201 9.99 19.07 6.68
N GLN A 202 9.40 19.86 5.76
CA GLN A 202 8.75 19.35 4.53
C GLN A 202 9.68 18.47 3.69
N GLY A 203 10.95 18.87 3.50
CA GLY A 203 11.92 18.08 2.74
C GLY A 203 12.24 16.74 3.39
N VAL A 204 12.41 16.73 4.72
CA VAL A 204 12.66 15.51 5.50
C VAL A 204 11.46 14.57 5.43
N LEU A 205 10.24 15.13 5.54
CA LEU A 205 9.00 14.35 5.46
C LEU A 205 8.83 13.71 4.07
N GLN A 206 9.16 14.45 2.99
CA GLN A 206 9.10 13.95 1.61
C GLN A 206 10.11 12.84 1.36
N ASP A 207 11.32 12.95 1.87
CA ASP A 207 12.33 11.89 1.77
C ASP A 207 11.93 10.66 2.58
N LEU A 208 11.38 10.88 3.79
CA LEU A 208 10.94 9.79 4.66
C LEU A 208 9.79 8.97 4.03
N VAL A 209 8.76 9.64 3.46
CA VAL A 209 7.64 8.91 2.82
C VAL A 209 8.10 8.14 1.59
N ARG A 210 9.04 8.70 0.80
CA ARG A 210 9.62 8.02 -0.37
C ARG A 210 10.42 6.79 0.02
N ASP A 211 11.29 6.92 1.03
CA ASP A 211 12.09 5.82 1.55
C ASP A 211 11.22 4.70 2.13
N ALA A 212 10.21 5.07 2.92
CA ALA A 212 9.27 4.12 3.52
C ALA A 212 8.45 3.38 2.45
N ALA A 213 7.91 4.11 1.46
CA ALA A 213 7.17 3.50 0.34
C ALA A 213 8.06 2.55 -0.48
N ASN A 214 9.31 2.93 -0.74
CA ASN A 214 10.25 2.10 -1.49
C ASN A 214 10.59 0.78 -0.79
N LYS A 215 10.53 0.73 0.53
CA LYS A 215 10.84 -0.48 1.32
C LYS A 215 9.62 -1.29 1.73
N SER A 216 8.42 -0.80 1.48
CA SER A 216 7.16 -1.42 1.87
C SER A 216 6.19 -1.59 0.69
N PHE A 217 5.41 -0.56 0.37
CA PHE A 217 4.43 -0.61 -0.71
C PHE A 217 5.04 -0.91 -2.08
N ASN A 218 6.23 -0.40 -2.40
CA ASN A 218 6.95 -0.74 -3.63
C ASN A 218 7.66 -2.11 -3.56
N ARG A 219 7.31 -2.95 -2.62
CA ARG A 219 7.79 -4.34 -2.47
C ARG A 219 6.66 -5.35 -2.40
N ILE A 220 5.42 -4.94 -2.70
CA ILE A 220 4.29 -5.86 -2.76
C ILE A 220 3.75 -5.97 -4.19
N THR A 221 3.11 -7.08 -4.51
CA THR A 221 2.31 -7.24 -5.73
C THR A 221 1.27 -8.34 -5.53
N ILE A 222 0.07 -8.17 -6.15
CA ILE A 222 -0.97 -9.20 -6.17
C ILE A 222 -1.12 -9.77 -7.59
N ASP A 223 -1.33 -8.93 -8.57
CA ASP A 223 -1.67 -9.29 -9.96
C ASP A 223 -0.73 -8.68 -11.01
N GLY A 224 0.20 -7.83 -10.61
CA GLY A 224 1.13 -7.18 -11.52
C GLY A 224 0.59 -5.92 -12.19
N ASP A 225 -0.64 -5.49 -11.88
CA ASP A 225 -1.28 -4.34 -12.49
C ASP A 225 -1.07 -3.06 -11.67
N THR A 226 -0.67 -1.97 -12.33
CA THR A 226 -0.48 -0.65 -11.71
C THR A 226 -1.75 0.18 -11.82
N SER A 227 -2.28 0.63 -10.69
CA SER A 227 -3.52 1.43 -10.62
C SER A 227 -3.34 2.86 -11.14
N THR A 228 -4.46 3.47 -11.49
CA THR A 228 -4.57 4.87 -11.91
C THR A 228 -4.66 5.86 -10.75
N ASN A 229 -4.92 5.39 -9.52
CA ASN A 229 -5.39 6.20 -8.39
C ASN A 229 -4.47 6.24 -7.18
N ASP A 230 -3.38 5.50 -7.22
CA ASP A 230 -2.59 5.24 -6.02
C ASP A 230 -1.98 6.47 -5.41
N CYS A 231 -2.15 6.57 -4.08
CA CYS A 231 -1.61 7.64 -3.27
C CYS A 231 -1.23 7.13 -1.89
N CYS A 232 -0.03 7.44 -1.43
CA CYS A 232 0.38 7.26 -0.05
C CYS A 232 0.81 8.59 0.55
N MET A 233 0.12 9.01 1.61
CA MET A 233 0.36 10.28 2.30
C MET A 233 0.97 10.03 3.68
N LEU A 234 2.00 10.79 4.00
CA LEU A 234 2.58 10.89 5.34
C LEU A 234 2.31 12.29 5.88
N ILE A 235 1.58 12.38 6.99
CA ILE A 235 1.11 13.60 7.61
C ILE A 235 1.87 13.82 8.92
N ALA A 236 2.51 14.95 9.10
CA ALA A 236 3.14 15.37 10.34
C ALA A 236 2.36 16.56 10.92
N THR A 237 1.62 16.34 12.01
CA THR A 237 0.76 17.38 12.60
C THR A 237 1.53 18.38 13.44
N GLY A 238 2.73 18.03 13.92
CA GLY A 238 3.58 18.91 14.72
C GLY A 238 3.06 19.20 16.12
N GLN A 239 2.15 18.37 16.65
CA GLN A 239 1.51 18.59 17.95
C GLN A 239 2.30 18.02 19.13
N ALA A 240 3.30 17.15 18.89
CA ALA A 240 4.21 16.69 19.94
C ALA A 240 5.08 17.85 20.44
N ALA A 241 5.23 17.96 21.76
CA ALA A 241 6.01 19.03 22.41
C ALA A 241 7.53 18.78 22.28
N LEU A 242 8.01 18.64 21.05
CA LEU A 242 9.41 18.37 20.70
C LEU A 242 9.89 19.37 19.63
N PRO A 243 11.21 19.59 19.52
CA PRO A 243 11.77 20.37 18.44
C PRO A 243 11.44 19.80 17.07
N GLU A 244 11.42 20.67 16.05
CA GLU A 244 11.26 20.26 14.66
C GLU A 244 12.46 19.43 14.21
N ILE A 245 12.16 18.28 13.58
CA ILE A 245 13.14 17.45 12.87
C ILE A 245 13.42 18.15 11.54
N SER A 246 14.52 18.90 11.50
CA SER A 246 14.92 19.74 10.35
C SER A 246 15.83 19.01 9.36
N ASP A 247 16.45 17.89 9.76
CA ASP A 247 17.34 17.06 8.96
C ASP A 247 17.17 15.58 9.29
N ALA A 248 17.72 14.71 8.44
CA ALA A 248 17.61 13.26 8.56
C ALA A 248 18.69 12.67 9.51
N SER A 249 18.91 13.30 10.65
CA SER A 249 19.93 12.90 11.63
C SER A 249 19.39 12.88 13.06
N GLY A 250 20.18 12.36 13.99
CA GLY A 250 19.85 12.33 15.40
C GLY A 250 18.89 11.21 15.83
N GLU A 251 18.79 11.03 17.14
CA GLU A 251 18.05 9.94 17.76
C GLU A 251 16.54 10.06 17.53
N LEU A 252 15.98 11.27 17.62
CA LEU A 252 14.55 11.50 17.39
C LEU A 252 14.15 11.10 15.96
N PHE A 253 14.93 11.52 14.94
CA PHE A 253 14.67 11.11 13.56
C PHE A 253 14.80 9.61 13.36
N ALA A 254 15.82 8.97 13.95
CA ALA A 254 16.02 7.53 13.83
C ALA A 254 14.84 6.73 14.38
N LYS A 255 14.34 7.11 15.57
CA LYS A 255 13.14 6.50 16.18
C LYS A 255 11.88 6.73 15.35
N LEU A 256 11.66 7.97 14.88
CA LEU A 256 10.52 8.27 14.01
C LEU A 256 10.59 7.46 12.71
N LYS A 257 11.75 7.40 12.06
CA LYS A 257 11.96 6.64 10.84
C LYS A 257 11.65 5.15 11.05
N GLN A 258 12.11 4.56 12.15
CA GLN A 258 11.81 3.17 12.48
C GLN A 258 10.29 2.96 12.64
N ALA A 259 9.61 3.78 13.44
CA ALA A 259 8.17 3.66 13.67
C ALA A 259 7.36 3.82 12.38
N VAL A 260 7.73 4.79 11.52
CA VAL A 260 7.11 4.99 10.20
C VAL A 260 7.31 3.76 9.32
N PHE A 261 8.54 3.22 9.25
CA PHE A 261 8.81 2.03 8.42
C PHE A 261 8.06 0.79 8.90
N GLU A 262 7.93 0.59 10.21
CA GLU A 262 7.15 -0.51 10.77
C GLU A 262 5.66 -0.40 10.42
N VAL A 263 5.06 0.80 10.56
CA VAL A 263 3.66 1.03 10.19
C VAL A 263 3.46 0.81 8.68
N PHE A 264 4.33 1.39 7.84
CA PHE A 264 4.27 1.21 6.39
C PHE A 264 4.38 -0.26 5.98
N MET A 265 5.30 -1.01 6.58
CA MET A 265 5.51 -2.42 6.29
C MET A 265 4.29 -3.26 6.68
N GLU A 266 3.74 -3.04 7.88
CA GLU A 266 2.60 -3.79 8.38
C GLU A 266 1.36 -3.57 7.50
N VAL A 267 1.03 -2.31 7.16
CA VAL A 267 -0.13 -2.03 6.31
C VAL A 267 0.09 -2.46 4.85
N ALA A 268 1.32 -2.47 4.35
CA ALA A 268 1.63 -2.97 3.01
C ALA A 268 1.49 -4.51 2.94
N GLN A 269 2.02 -5.23 3.91
CA GLN A 269 1.85 -6.70 3.97
C GLN A 269 0.39 -7.09 4.21
N ALA A 270 -0.38 -6.30 4.97
CA ALA A 270 -1.80 -6.53 5.17
C ALA A 270 -2.59 -6.48 3.84
N ILE A 271 -2.19 -5.63 2.88
CA ILE A 271 -2.77 -5.60 1.52
C ILE A 271 -2.56 -6.95 0.82
N VAL A 272 -1.35 -7.50 0.85
CA VAL A 272 -1.04 -8.78 0.22
C VAL A 272 -1.80 -9.92 0.89
N ARG A 273 -1.83 -9.93 2.22
CA ARG A 273 -2.53 -10.94 3.01
C ARG A 273 -4.04 -10.98 2.73
N ASP A 274 -4.64 -9.83 2.41
CA ASP A 274 -6.05 -9.68 2.06
C ASP A 274 -6.27 -9.55 0.53
N GLY A 275 -5.31 -10.04 -0.27
CA GLY A 275 -5.43 -10.03 -1.73
C GLY A 275 -6.68 -10.78 -2.22
N GLU A 276 -7.28 -10.31 -3.31
CA GLU A 276 -8.46 -10.92 -3.91
C GLU A 276 -8.27 -12.42 -4.16
N GLY A 277 -9.03 -13.24 -3.45
CA GLY A 277 -8.97 -14.70 -3.56
C GLY A 277 -7.67 -15.33 -3.04
N ALA A 278 -6.81 -14.61 -2.31
CA ALA A 278 -5.55 -15.13 -1.80
C ALA A 278 -5.76 -16.29 -0.82
N THR A 279 -4.98 -17.35 -0.99
CA THR A 279 -4.88 -18.48 -0.07
C THR A 279 -3.47 -18.64 0.51
N LYS A 280 -2.50 -17.93 -0.06
CA LYS A 280 -1.10 -17.95 0.35
C LYS A 280 -0.54 -16.52 0.46
N PHE A 281 0.25 -16.29 1.50
CA PHE A 281 1.14 -15.13 1.61
C PHE A 281 2.56 -15.58 1.30
N VAL A 282 3.15 -15.02 0.24
CA VAL A 282 4.43 -15.48 -0.29
C VAL A 282 5.48 -14.39 -0.19
N THR A 283 6.57 -14.70 0.49
CA THR A 283 7.78 -13.90 0.52
C THR A 283 8.73 -14.40 -0.57
N VAL A 284 9.12 -13.53 -1.49
CA VAL A 284 10.17 -13.82 -2.48
C VAL A 284 11.41 -13.04 -2.09
N GLN A 285 12.43 -13.76 -1.66
CA GLN A 285 13.72 -13.22 -1.25
C GLN A 285 14.78 -13.56 -2.28
N VAL A 286 15.46 -12.56 -2.81
CA VAL A 286 16.54 -12.72 -3.78
C VAL A 286 17.82 -12.15 -3.20
N ASN A 287 18.85 -13.00 -3.08
CA ASN A 287 20.14 -12.68 -2.50
C ASN A 287 21.27 -12.83 -3.53
N GLY A 288 22.40 -12.20 -3.24
CA GLY A 288 23.61 -12.37 -4.02
C GLY A 288 23.56 -11.74 -5.40
N GLY A 289 22.74 -10.72 -5.62
CA GLY A 289 22.71 -9.93 -6.87
C GLY A 289 23.89 -8.98 -6.98
N GLY A 290 24.27 -8.62 -8.20
CA GLY A 290 25.26 -7.58 -8.48
C GLY A 290 24.76 -6.19 -8.14
N THR A 291 23.45 -5.97 -8.25
CA THR A 291 22.75 -4.74 -7.87
C THR A 291 21.41 -5.06 -7.21
N HIS A 292 20.87 -4.09 -6.47
CA HIS A 292 19.52 -4.18 -5.92
C HIS A 292 18.45 -4.35 -7.02
N GLN A 293 18.64 -3.69 -8.17
CA GLN A 293 17.72 -3.81 -9.30
C GLN A 293 17.68 -5.22 -9.88
N GLU A 294 18.83 -5.90 -10.05
CA GLU A 294 18.84 -7.31 -10.46
C GLU A 294 18.02 -8.20 -9.52
N CYS A 295 18.16 -8.00 -8.20
CA CYS A 295 17.37 -8.74 -7.21
C CYS A 295 15.87 -8.49 -7.37
N LEU A 296 15.46 -7.23 -7.59
CA LEU A 296 14.07 -6.86 -7.82
C LEU A 296 13.52 -7.43 -9.13
N ASP A 297 14.28 -7.37 -10.22
CA ASP A 297 13.87 -7.88 -11.52
C ASP A 297 13.57 -9.39 -11.42
N VAL A 298 14.44 -10.15 -10.75
CA VAL A 298 14.24 -11.58 -10.50
C VAL A 298 13.03 -11.81 -9.59
N ALA A 299 12.92 -11.06 -8.48
CA ALA A 299 11.84 -11.22 -7.53
C ALA A 299 10.47 -10.96 -8.19
N TYR A 300 10.37 -9.89 -9.00
CA TYR A 300 9.13 -9.57 -9.71
C TYR A 300 8.84 -10.54 -10.86
N ALA A 301 9.85 -11.05 -11.57
CA ALA A 301 9.64 -12.08 -12.58
C ALA A 301 9.00 -13.33 -11.97
N VAL A 302 9.44 -13.75 -10.78
CA VAL A 302 8.86 -14.86 -10.03
C VAL A 302 7.45 -14.54 -9.54
N ALA A 303 7.26 -13.37 -8.91
CA ALA A 303 5.99 -12.99 -8.28
C ALA A 303 4.86 -12.71 -9.30
N HIS A 304 5.20 -12.26 -10.51
CA HIS A 304 4.23 -12.00 -11.57
C HIS A 304 3.94 -13.19 -12.47
N SER A 305 4.68 -14.31 -12.34
CA SER A 305 4.47 -15.48 -13.19
C SER A 305 3.14 -16.17 -12.88
N PRO A 306 2.16 -16.17 -13.81
CA PRO A 306 0.90 -16.90 -13.58
C PRO A 306 1.13 -18.39 -13.33
N LEU A 307 2.15 -18.98 -13.95
CA LEU A 307 2.49 -20.40 -13.75
C LEU A 307 3.00 -20.68 -12.33
N ILE A 308 3.77 -19.76 -11.73
CA ILE A 308 4.20 -19.88 -10.34
C ILE A 308 3.03 -19.63 -9.39
N LYS A 309 2.24 -18.59 -9.63
CA LYS A 309 1.09 -18.25 -8.78
C LYS A 309 0.04 -19.36 -8.76
N THR A 310 -0.21 -20.03 -9.89
CA THR A 310 -1.10 -21.21 -9.94
C THR A 310 -0.48 -22.46 -9.28
N ALA A 311 0.84 -22.65 -9.35
CA ALA A 311 1.53 -23.71 -8.60
C ALA A 311 1.44 -23.47 -7.08
N LEU A 312 1.58 -22.21 -6.62
CA LEU A 312 1.36 -21.83 -5.22
C LEU A 312 -0.05 -22.18 -4.75
N PHE A 313 -1.07 -21.84 -5.55
CA PHE A 313 -2.47 -22.17 -5.26
C PHE A 313 -2.69 -23.71 -5.17
N ALA A 314 -2.09 -24.46 -6.10
CA ALA A 314 -2.15 -25.92 -6.12
C ALA A 314 -1.28 -26.59 -5.04
N SER A 315 -0.50 -25.82 -4.27
CA SER A 315 0.52 -26.34 -3.35
C SER A 315 1.56 -27.25 -4.03
N ASP A 316 1.87 -26.95 -5.32
CA ASP A 316 2.86 -27.67 -6.14
C ASP A 316 4.25 -27.04 -5.98
N PRO A 317 5.27 -27.76 -5.46
CA PRO A 317 6.63 -27.25 -5.28
C PRO A 317 7.40 -27.18 -6.62
N ASN A 318 6.88 -26.45 -7.59
CA ASN A 318 7.35 -26.44 -8.97
C ASN A 318 8.64 -25.62 -9.15
N TRP A 319 9.78 -26.19 -8.78
CA TRP A 319 11.09 -25.57 -8.94
C TRP A 319 11.43 -25.22 -10.39
N GLY A 320 10.95 -25.99 -11.37
CA GLY A 320 11.19 -25.74 -12.79
C GLY A 320 10.59 -24.43 -13.26
N ARG A 321 9.37 -24.06 -12.81
CA ARG A 321 8.73 -22.77 -13.10
C ARG A 321 9.49 -21.61 -12.45
N ILE A 322 10.02 -21.81 -11.24
CA ILE A 322 10.84 -20.78 -10.56
C ILE A 322 12.13 -20.54 -11.34
N LEU A 323 12.89 -21.59 -11.71
CA LEU A 323 14.10 -21.44 -12.52
C LEU A 323 13.83 -20.78 -13.88
N ALA A 324 12.72 -21.14 -14.54
CA ALA A 324 12.31 -20.49 -15.79
C ALA A 324 12.09 -18.98 -15.60
N ALA A 325 11.41 -18.58 -14.51
CA ALA A 325 11.17 -17.16 -14.22
C ALA A 325 12.47 -16.40 -13.91
N VAL A 326 13.36 -16.99 -13.15
CA VAL A 326 14.70 -16.44 -12.91
C VAL A 326 15.45 -16.24 -14.24
N GLY A 327 15.35 -17.22 -15.16
CA GLY A 327 16.04 -17.19 -16.45
C GLY A 327 15.56 -16.09 -17.39
N TYR A 328 14.28 -15.71 -17.38
CA TYR A 328 13.75 -14.63 -18.21
C TYR A 328 13.64 -13.26 -17.50
N ALA A 329 14.16 -13.13 -16.28
CA ALA A 329 14.10 -11.88 -15.50
C ALA A 329 14.87 -10.69 -16.12
N GLY A 330 15.59 -10.90 -17.21
CA GLY A 330 16.32 -9.84 -17.92
C GLY A 330 17.69 -9.50 -17.33
N VAL A 331 18.21 -10.32 -16.39
CA VAL A 331 19.54 -10.11 -15.80
C VAL A 331 20.63 -10.45 -16.83
N PRO A 332 21.50 -9.50 -17.23
CA PRO A 332 22.53 -9.76 -18.21
C PRO A 332 23.55 -10.78 -17.72
N GLN A 333 23.97 -11.67 -18.60
CA GLN A 333 25.03 -12.67 -18.34
C GLN A 333 24.78 -13.49 -17.04
N LEU A 334 23.52 -13.86 -16.79
CA LEU A 334 23.15 -14.68 -15.64
C LEU A 334 23.80 -16.07 -15.76
N ASP A 335 24.64 -16.42 -14.78
CA ASP A 335 25.26 -17.74 -14.71
C ASP A 335 24.33 -18.70 -13.95
N VAL A 336 23.53 -19.44 -14.69
CA VAL A 336 22.53 -20.38 -14.12
C VAL A 336 23.17 -21.46 -13.25
N SER A 337 24.46 -21.79 -13.46
CA SER A 337 25.16 -22.80 -12.66
C SER A 337 25.47 -22.36 -11.21
N LYS A 338 25.21 -21.09 -10.88
CA LYS A 338 25.39 -20.53 -9.54
C LYS A 338 24.08 -20.34 -8.78
N ILE A 339 22.95 -20.64 -9.44
CA ILE A 339 21.63 -20.37 -8.85
C ILE A 339 21.21 -21.52 -7.94
N ASP A 340 20.91 -21.18 -6.69
CA ASP A 340 20.23 -22.06 -5.74
C ASP A 340 18.85 -21.51 -5.40
N VAL A 341 17.85 -22.40 -5.23
CA VAL A 341 16.48 -22.05 -4.86
C VAL A 341 16.02 -22.86 -3.68
N PHE A 342 15.38 -22.17 -2.72
CA PHE A 342 14.86 -22.77 -1.51
C PHE A 342 13.37 -22.45 -1.35
N LEU A 343 12.61 -23.43 -0.84
CA LEU A 343 11.28 -23.24 -0.27
C LEU A 343 11.40 -23.36 1.26
N GLY A 344 11.27 -22.24 1.96
CA GLY A 344 11.65 -22.19 3.37
C GLY A 344 13.11 -22.64 3.53
N GLU A 345 13.30 -23.68 4.31
CA GLU A 345 14.63 -24.28 4.55
C GLU A 345 15.01 -25.40 3.56
N VAL A 346 14.08 -25.80 2.70
CA VAL A 346 14.29 -26.92 1.77
C VAL A 346 14.96 -26.42 0.49
N CYS A 347 16.18 -26.85 0.21
CA CYS A 347 16.84 -26.62 -1.07
C CYS A 347 16.17 -27.48 -2.15
N ILE A 348 15.46 -26.84 -3.09
CA ILE A 348 14.71 -27.50 -4.16
C ILE A 348 15.49 -27.53 -5.48
N ALA A 349 16.34 -26.52 -5.69
CA ALA A 349 17.26 -26.48 -6.82
C ALA A 349 18.63 -26.00 -6.36
N SER A 350 19.69 -26.60 -6.91
CA SER A 350 21.07 -26.21 -6.65
C SER A 350 21.88 -26.25 -7.93
N LYS A 351 22.72 -25.23 -8.12
CA LYS A 351 23.54 -25.05 -9.32
C LYS A 351 22.69 -25.11 -10.62
N GLY A 352 21.50 -24.51 -10.56
CA GLY A 352 20.58 -24.47 -11.69
C GLY A 352 19.89 -25.80 -12.04
N CYS A 353 20.05 -26.83 -11.22
CA CYS A 353 19.45 -28.16 -11.41
C CYS A 353 18.63 -28.55 -10.17
N ARG A 354 17.82 -29.60 -10.28
CA ARG A 354 17.17 -30.21 -9.11
C ARG A 354 18.22 -30.57 -8.05
N ALA A 355 18.01 -30.14 -6.80
CA ALA A 355 18.91 -30.44 -5.70
C ALA A 355 18.95 -31.97 -5.44
N ALA A 356 20.13 -32.55 -5.25
CA ALA A 356 20.31 -34.00 -5.08
C ALA A 356 19.62 -34.55 -3.83
N THR A 357 19.47 -33.71 -2.79
CA THR A 357 18.83 -34.08 -1.52
C THR A 357 17.32 -33.77 -1.48
N TYR A 358 16.77 -33.19 -2.54
CA TYR A 358 15.36 -32.79 -2.58
C TYR A 358 14.44 -33.98 -2.83
N THR A 359 13.37 -34.03 -2.04
CA THR A 359 12.23 -34.94 -2.28
C THR A 359 10.93 -34.14 -2.43
N GLU A 360 9.98 -34.69 -3.19
CA GLU A 360 8.67 -34.01 -3.41
C GLU A 360 7.88 -33.86 -2.10
N GLU A 361 8.02 -34.79 -1.16
CA GLU A 361 7.36 -34.74 0.15
C GLU A 361 7.84 -33.54 0.97
N GLN A 362 9.14 -33.21 0.90
CA GLN A 362 9.72 -32.04 1.59
C GLN A 362 9.15 -30.75 1.00
N GLY A 363 9.11 -30.63 -0.33
CA GLY A 363 8.55 -29.48 -1.01
C GLY A 363 7.05 -29.31 -0.73
N ALA A 364 6.28 -30.38 -0.84
CA ALA A 364 4.84 -30.39 -0.58
C ALA A 364 4.51 -29.97 0.86
N ALA A 365 5.31 -30.38 1.85
CA ALA A 365 5.14 -29.98 3.24
C ALA A 365 5.30 -28.46 3.47
N VAL A 366 6.18 -27.79 2.71
CA VAL A 366 6.32 -26.33 2.76
C VAL A 366 5.16 -25.67 2.02
N MET A 367 4.82 -26.16 0.82
CA MET A 367 3.77 -25.58 -0.01
C MET A 367 2.37 -25.74 0.58
N ALA A 368 2.14 -26.68 1.50
CA ALA A 368 0.89 -26.80 2.25
C ALA A 368 0.63 -25.67 3.24
N ARG A 369 1.65 -24.91 3.62
CA ARG A 369 1.53 -23.79 4.55
C ARG A 369 0.81 -22.62 3.90
N GLU A 370 0.17 -21.77 4.71
CA GLU A 370 -0.39 -20.50 4.25
C GLU A 370 0.69 -19.44 3.99
N GLU A 371 1.79 -19.47 4.73
CA GLU A 371 2.93 -18.56 4.56
C GLU A 371 4.13 -19.32 4.00
N ILE A 372 4.64 -18.86 2.87
CA ILE A 372 5.71 -19.51 2.11
C ILE A 372 6.82 -18.50 1.83
N THR A 373 8.07 -18.91 2.03
CA THR A 373 9.23 -18.14 1.56
C THR A 373 9.90 -18.88 0.39
N ILE A 374 10.01 -18.19 -0.73
CA ILE A 374 10.86 -18.59 -1.87
C ILE A 374 12.15 -17.78 -1.76
N ARG A 375 13.28 -18.43 -1.53
CA ARG A 375 14.59 -17.77 -1.46
C ARG A 375 15.45 -18.22 -2.66
N ILE A 376 16.01 -17.24 -3.34
CA ILE A 376 16.81 -17.42 -4.55
C ILE A 376 18.18 -16.81 -4.32
N GLU A 377 19.24 -17.60 -4.50
CA GLU A 377 20.63 -17.17 -4.42
C GLU A 377 21.20 -17.04 -5.84
N LEU A 378 21.66 -15.84 -6.21
CA LEU A 378 22.15 -15.57 -7.57
C LEU A 378 23.67 -15.81 -7.72
N GLY A 379 24.43 -15.74 -6.63
CA GLY A 379 25.89 -15.98 -6.65
C GLY A 379 26.68 -14.96 -7.46
N ARG A 380 26.21 -13.70 -7.60
CA ARG A 380 26.79 -12.63 -8.43
C ARG A 380 27.41 -11.49 -7.62
N GLY A 381 26.94 -11.27 -6.40
CA GLY A 381 27.35 -10.17 -5.55
C GLY A 381 26.80 -10.28 -4.13
N SER A 382 26.57 -9.15 -3.48
CA SER A 382 26.10 -9.07 -2.09
C SER A 382 24.77 -8.33 -1.90
N CYS A 383 24.16 -7.85 -2.97
CA CYS A 383 22.85 -7.19 -2.87
C CYS A 383 21.75 -8.20 -2.60
N SER A 384 20.75 -7.76 -1.85
CA SER A 384 19.56 -8.57 -1.52
C SER A 384 18.33 -7.69 -1.55
N GLU A 385 17.19 -8.28 -1.98
CA GLU A 385 15.86 -7.65 -1.95
C GLU A 385 14.79 -8.67 -1.60
N THR A 386 13.70 -8.17 -1.05
CA THR A 386 12.55 -8.98 -0.68
C THR A 386 11.28 -8.31 -1.17
N ILE A 387 10.36 -9.09 -1.75
CA ILE A 387 9.01 -8.67 -2.10
C ILE A 387 7.99 -9.65 -1.57
N TRP A 388 6.73 -9.22 -1.50
CA TRP A 388 5.61 -10.04 -1.03
C TRP A 388 4.54 -10.12 -2.10
N THR A 389 3.96 -11.32 -2.25
CA THR A 389 2.92 -11.61 -3.23
C THR A 389 1.95 -12.67 -2.72
N THR A 390 0.96 -13.00 -3.54
CA THR A 390 -0.05 -14.04 -3.30
C THR A 390 0.05 -15.14 -4.34
N ASP A 391 -0.69 -16.23 -4.13
CA ASP A 391 -1.07 -17.18 -5.18
C ASP A 391 -2.11 -16.58 -6.15
N LEU A 392 -2.55 -17.35 -7.14
CA LEU A 392 -3.64 -17.02 -8.07
C LEU A 392 -4.69 -18.13 -8.03
N SER A 393 -5.82 -17.84 -7.38
CA SER A 393 -6.92 -18.76 -7.16
C SER A 393 -8.05 -18.60 -8.19
N HIS A 394 -8.99 -19.55 -8.22
CA HIS A 394 -10.23 -19.42 -8.99
C HIS A 394 -11.09 -18.25 -8.50
N GLU A 395 -11.05 -17.92 -7.19
CA GLU A 395 -11.83 -16.84 -6.62
C GLU A 395 -11.34 -15.46 -7.12
N TYR A 396 -10.02 -15.28 -7.38
CA TYR A 396 -9.51 -14.08 -8.04
C TYR A 396 -10.20 -13.84 -9.39
N VAL A 397 -10.31 -14.89 -10.22
CA VAL A 397 -10.97 -14.79 -11.54
C VAL A 397 -12.43 -14.43 -11.38
N LYS A 398 -13.14 -15.06 -10.44
CA LYS A 398 -14.56 -14.81 -10.18
C LYS A 398 -14.82 -13.37 -9.71
N ILE A 399 -14.05 -12.87 -8.73
CA ILE A 399 -14.17 -11.49 -8.22
C ILE A 399 -13.99 -10.48 -9.35
N ASN A 400 -12.98 -10.68 -10.21
CA ASN A 400 -12.66 -9.72 -11.27
C ASN A 400 -13.60 -9.83 -12.48
N ALA A 401 -14.16 -11.01 -12.77
CA ALA A 401 -15.20 -11.18 -13.79
C ALA A 401 -16.52 -10.48 -13.43
N GLU A 402 -16.82 -10.36 -12.13
CA GLU A 402 -18.07 -9.77 -11.60
C GLU A 402 -17.86 -8.34 -11.04
N TYR A 403 -16.69 -7.72 -11.20
CA TYR A 403 -16.32 -6.47 -10.52
C TYR A 403 -17.27 -5.28 -10.77
N ARG A 404 -17.87 -5.21 -11.97
CA ARG A 404 -18.81 -4.13 -12.35
C ARG A 404 -20.24 -4.37 -11.86
N THR A 405 -20.59 -5.59 -11.51
CA THR A 405 -21.91 -5.96 -10.99
C THR A 405 -21.97 -5.82 -9.49
#